data_58ae456d0e66f1b6136c2a0be61000b2
#
_entry.id   58ae456d0e66f1b6136c2a0be61000b2
#
_cell.length_a   1.000
_cell.length_b   1.000
_cell.length_c   1.000
_cell.angle_alpha   90.00
_cell.angle_beta   90.00
_cell.angle_gamma   90.00
#
_symmetry.space_group_name_H-M   'P 1'
#
loop_
_entity.id
_entity.type
_entity.pdbx_description
1 polymer ?
#
loop_
_entity_poly.entity_id
_entity_poly.type
_entity_poly.pdbx_seq_one_letter_code
_entity_poly.pdbx_strand_id
1 'polypeptide(L)'
;MAVSIADIQKLRKMTGAGLSDCKKALTETEGNFDKAVEIIREKGQAIAAKRSDRETSNGCVLVKYADNFGAIVALKCETDFVANGADYIKLTQDILDAAVAAKAKSLDEVKELTLADGTKVLDAVVARSGITGEKMELDGYNFIEGENISTYDHMGKHTLCTMVQTNKAAEEQAHAIAMQVAAMKPMFLDEASVSQEFIEEEKKVAAEKTKQELVQKAVDAALKKAGIN
;
A
#
# COMPACT_ATOMS: atom_id res chain seq x y z
N MET A 1 -20.30 -12.74 -36.30
CA MET A 1 -18.97 -12.81 -36.98
C MET A 1 -18.03 -13.66 -36.13
N ALA A 2 -17.12 -14.43 -36.76
CA ALA A 2 -16.15 -15.19 -35.98
C ALA A 2 -15.13 -14.21 -35.36
N VAL A 3 -15.00 -14.26 -34.04
CA VAL A 3 -14.04 -13.44 -33.29
C VAL A 3 -12.62 -13.90 -33.64
N SER A 4 -11.77 -13.00 -34.14
CA SER A 4 -10.40 -13.32 -34.53
C SER A 4 -9.48 -13.35 -33.31
N ILE A 5 -8.35 -14.08 -33.42
CA ILE A 5 -7.29 -14.07 -32.39
C ILE A 5 -6.72 -12.67 -32.20
N ALA A 6 -6.62 -11.90 -33.28
CA ALA A 6 -6.15 -10.51 -33.23
C ALA A 6 -7.08 -9.61 -32.39
N ASP A 7 -8.39 -9.78 -32.53
CA ASP A 7 -9.39 -9.03 -31.74
C ASP A 7 -9.31 -9.39 -30.25
N ILE A 8 -9.14 -10.68 -29.95
CA ILE A 8 -8.95 -11.15 -28.57
C ILE A 8 -7.68 -10.55 -27.95
N GLN A 9 -6.58 -10.54 -28.70
CA GLN A 9 -5.32 -9.95 -28.24
C GLN A 9 -5.43 -8.41 -28.06
N LYS A 10 -6.15 -7.75 -28.96
CA LYS A 10 -6.38 -6.31 -28.87
C LYS A 10 -7.20 -5.98 -27.61
N LEU A 11 -8.31 -6.69 -27.38
CA LEU A 11 -9.13 -6.50 -26.19
C LEU A 11 -8.36 -6.80 -24.90
N ARG A 12 -7.51 -7.83 -24.90
CA ARG A 12 -6.63 -8.13 -23.79
C ARG A 12 -5.64 -6.99 -23.51
N LYS A 13 -5.04 -6.40 -24.53
CA LYS A 13 -4.16 -5.22 -24.35
C LYS A 13 -4.90 -4.01 -23.76
N MET A 14 -6.15 -3.82 -24.13
CA MET A 14 -6.97 -2.72 -23.64
C MET A 14 -7.42 -2.92 -22.19
N THR A 15 -7.76 -4.15 -21.81
CA THR A 15 -8.41 -4.45 -20.51
C THR A 15 -7.52 -5.17 -19.52
N GLY A 16 -6.42 -5.79 -19.97
CA GLY A 16 -5.58 -6.67 -19.15
C GLY A 16 -6.22 -8.01 -18.78
N ALA A 17 -7.49 -8.27 -19.20
CA ALA A 17 -8.24 -9.47 -18.87
C ALA A 17 -7.66 -10.75 -19.51
N GLY A 18 -8.02 -11.91 -18.97
CA GLY A 18 -7.60 -13.20 -19.49
C GLY A 18 -8.12 -13.46 -20.92
N LEU A 19 -7.34 -14.20 -21.75
CA LEU A 19 -7.73 -14.51 -23.13
C LEU A 19 -9.12 -15.17 -23.23
N SER A 20 -9.46 -16.04 -22.26
CA SER A 20 -10.76 -16.70 -22.21
C SER A 20 -11.91 -15.71 -22.01
N ASP A 21 -11.70 -14.73 -21.14
CA ASP A 21 -12.71 -13.72 -20.84
C ASP A 21 -12.87 -12.74 -21.99
N CYS A 22 -11.76 -12.31 -22.60
CA CYS A 22 -11.80 -11.49 -23.81
C CYS A 22 -12.54 -12.19 -24.96
N LYS A 23 -12.25 -13.51 -25.17
CA LYS A 23 -12.94 -14.30 -26.17
C LYS A 23 -14.44 -14.38 -25.91
N LYS A 24 -14.85 -14.67 -24.67
CA LYS A 24 -16.26 -14.74 -24.28
C LYS A 24 -16.96 -13.41 -24.50
N ALA A 25 -16.40 -12.32 -23.98
CA ALA A 25 -16.96 -10.98 -24.10
C ALA A 25 -17.14 -10.56 -25.58
N LEU A 26 -16.13 -10.77 -26.43
CA LEU A 26 -16.24 -10.47 -27.85
C LEU A 26 -17.25 -11.37 -28.57
N THR A 27 -17.36 -12.63 -28.19
CA THR A 27 -18.36 -13.54 -28.79
C THR A 27 -19.77 -13.09 -28.42
N GLU A 28 -20.02 -12.74 -27.17
CA GLU A 28 -21.28 -12.30 -26.62
C GLU A 28 -21.76 -10.97 -27.22
N THR A 29 -20.79 -10.09 -27.54
CA THR A 29 -21.06 -8.79 -28.14
C THR A 29 -20.92 -8.76 -29.67
N GLU A 30 -20.80 -9.93 -30.32
CA GLU A 30 -20.65 -10.06 -31.77
C GLU A 30 -19.49 -9.23 -32.35
N GLY A 31 -18.39 -9.10 -31.57
CA GLY A 31 -17.18 -8.33 -31.94
C GLY A 31 -17.25 -6.85 -31.59
N ASN A 32 -18.26 -6.38 -30.88
CA ASN A 32 -18.32 -4.99 -30.42
C ASN A 32 -17.37 -4.80 -29.21
N PHE A 33 -16.28 -4.03 -29.42
CA PHE A 33 -15.23 -3.81 -28.42
C PHE A 33 -15.73 -3.04 -27.21
N ASP A 34 -16.52 -1.98 -27.41
CA ASP A 34 -17.00 -1.13 -26.30
C ASP A 34 -17.88 -1.93 -25.34
N LYS A 35 -18.82 -2.69 -25.90
CA LYS A 35 -19.66 -3.60 -25.09
C LYS A 35 -18.87 -4.72 -24.45
N ALA A 36 -17.83 -5.25 -25.12
CA ALA A 36 -16.98 -6.28 -24.55
C ALA A 36 -16.16 -5.76 -23.37
N VAL A 37 -15.66 -4.51 -23.43
CA VAL A 37 -15.01 -3.83 -22.29
C VAL A 37 -15.99 -3.69 -21.12
N GLU A 38 -17.24 -3.31 -21.37
CA GLU A 38 -18.28 -3.18 -20.34
C GLU A 38 -18.58 -4.51 -19.64
N ILE A 39 -18.74 -5.61 -20.39
CA ILE A 39 -18.90 -6.97 -19.82
C ILE A 39 -17.70 -7.36 -18.94
N ILE A 40 -16.48 -7.06 -19.37
CA ILE A 40 -15.27 -7.34 -18.56
C ILE A 40 -15.28 -6.53 -17.29
N ARG A 41 -15.68 -5.26 -17.34
CA ARG A 41 -15.79 -4.37 -16.18
C ARG A 41 -16.84 -4.86 -15.19
N GLU A 42 -18.04 -5.21 -15.65
CA GLU A 42 -19.12 -5.78 -14.81
C GLU A 42 -18.68 -7.08 -14.12
N LYS A 43 -17.99 -7.94 -14.87
CA LYS A 43 -17.42 -9.18 -14.31
C LYS A 43 -16.39 -8.86 -13.21
N GLY A 44 -15.53 -7.87 -13.42
CA GLY A 44 -14.56 -7.40 -12.43
C GLY A 44 -15.25 -6.93 -11.14
N GLN A 45 -16.30 -6.13 -11.27
CA GLN A 45 -17.09 -5.66 -10.14
C GLN A 45 -17.77 -6.82 -9.37
N ALA A 46 -18.30 -7.80 -10.07
CA ALA A 46 -18.90 -8.98 -9.45
C ALA A 46 -17.88 -9.84 -8.68
N ILE A 47 -16.65 -9.94 -9.18
CA ILE A 47 -15.56 -10.64 -8.49
C ILE A 47 -15.14 -9.86 -7.23
N ALA A 48 -14.94 -8.55 -7.34
CA ALA A 48 -14.58 -7.69 -6.22
C ALA A 48 -15.63 -7.75 -5.11
N ALA A 49 -16.92 -7.68 -5.46
CA ALA A 49 -18.02 -7.79 -4.50
C ALA A 49 -18.05 -9.14 -3.76
N LYS A 50 -17.81 -10.25 -4.45
CA LYS A 50 -17.76 -11.60 -3.85
C LYS A 50 -16.56 -11.80 -2.90
N ARG A 51 -15.57 -10.94 -2.96
CA ARG A 51 -14.32 -11.04 -2.17
C ARG A 51 -14.21 -9.98 -1.09
N SER A 52 -15.27 -9.19 -0.87
CA SER A 52 -15.29 -8.10 0.12
C SER A 52 -14.86 -8.54 1.53
N ASP A 53 -15.17 -9.77 1.91
CA ASP A 53 -14.89 -10.31 3.26
C ASP A 53 -13.50 -10.93 3.41
N ARG A 54 -12.68 -10.92 2.35
CA ARG A 54 -11.32 -11.46 2.43
C ARG A 54 -10.35 -10.45 3.03
N GLU A 55 -9.32 -10.97 3.69
CA GLU A 55 -8.23 -10.15 4.22
C GLU A 55 -7.19 -9.83 3.13
N THR A 56 -6.71 -8.61 3.14
CA THR A 56 -5.63 -8.13 2.28
C THR A 56 -4.36 -7.97 3.10
N SER A 57 -3.54 -9.02 3.18
CA SER A 57 -2.33 -9.07 4.01
C SER A 57 -1.05 -8.65 3.28
N ASN A 58 -1.11 -8.53 1.96
CA ASN A 58 0.00 -8.11 1.11
C ASN A 58 -0.34 -6.81 0.38
N GLY A 59 0.63 -6.23 -0.30
CA GLY A 59 0.39 -5.01 -1.07
C GLY A 59 1.66 -4.34 -1.56
N CYS A 60 1.46 -3.23 -2.24
CA CYS A 60 2.51 -2.35 -2.73
C CYS A 60 2.36 -0.97 -2.08
N VAL A 61 3.44 -0.48 -1.49
CA VAL A 61 3.55 0.86 -0.90
C VAL A 61 4.56 1.64 -1.70
N LEU A 62 4.17 2.79 -2.21
CA LEU A 62 5.04 3.69 -2.95
C LEU A 62 5.02 5.09 -2.36
N VAL A 63 6.13 5.79 -2.54
CA VAL A 63 6.33 7.15 -2.05
C VAL A 63 6.86 8.04 -3.17
N LYS A 64 6.39 9.28 -3.23
CA LYS A 64 6.86 10.28 -4.19
C LYS A 64 6.84 11.67 -3.57
N TYR A 65 7.84 12.47 -3.92
CA TYR A 65 7.92 13.89 -3.62
C TYR A 65 8.13 14.68 -4.92
N ALA A 66 7.28 15.65 -5.15
CA ALA A 66 7.40 16.61 -6.25
C ALA A 66 6.65 17.91 -5.89
N ASP A 67 7.12 19.04 -6.37
CA ASP A 67 6.46 20.36 -6.28
C ASP A 67 6.04 20.74 -4.84
N ASN A 68 6.94 20.50 -3.89
CA ASN A 68 6.72 20.72 -2.45
C ASN A 68 5.55 19.92 -1.86
N PHE A 69 5.30 18.75 -2.42
CA PHE A 69 4.28 17.82 -1.94
C PHE A 69 4.81 16.40 -1.98
N GLY A 70 4.81 15.73 -0.83
CA GLY A 70 5.16 14.32 -0.70
C GLY A 70 3.93 13.49 -0.37
N ALA A 71 3.80 12.31 -0.97
CA ALA A 71 2.73 11.38 -0.66
C ALA A 71 3.22 9.93 -0.60
N ILE A 72 2.54 9.14 0.23
CA ILE A 72 2.65 7.67 0.29
C ILE A 72 1.29 7.08 -0.02
N VAL A 73 1.27 6.10 -0.92
CA VAL A 73 0.08 5.31 -1.26
C VAL A 73 0.35 3.85 -0.93
N ALA A 74 -0.61 3.18 -0.31
CA ALA A 74 -0.61 1.73 -0.09
C ALA A 74 -1.84 1.11 -0.75
N LEU A 75 -1.60 0.28 -1.76
CA LEU A 75 -2.60 -0.57 -2.40
C LEU A 75 -2.41 -1.99 -1.88
N LYS A 76 -3.43 -2.59 -1.27
CA LYS A 76 -3.40 -3.92 -0.68
C LYS A 76 -4.01 -4.98 -1.56
N CYS A 77 -3.56 -6.21 -1.43
CA CYS A 77 -4.08 -7.41 -2.10
C CYS A 77 -3.93 -8.65 -1.22
N GLU A 78 -4.43 -9.81 -1.69
CA GLU A 78 -4.40 -11.04 -0.90
C GLU A 78 -3.01 -11.70 -0.88
N THR A 79 -2.27 -11.70 -2.01
CA THR A 79 -0.99 -12.43 -2.14
C THR A 79 0.18 -11.54 -2.56
N ASP A 80 1.37 -12.00 -2.22
CA ASP A 80 2.64 -11.41 -2.65
C ASP A 80 2.89 -11.56 -4.16
N PHE A 81 2.35 -12.61 -4.79
CA PHE A 81 2.41 -12.79 -6.25
C PHE A 81 1.79 -11.62 -7.00
N VAL A 82 0.62 -11.18 -6.55
CA VAL A 82 -0.07 -10.03 -7.13
C VAL A 82 0.67 -8.74 -6.75
N ALA A 83 1.06 -8.57 -5.48
CA ALA A 83 1.76 -7.39 -4.99
C ALA A 83 3.05 -7.10 -5.78
N ASN A 84 3.80 -8.14 -6.15
CA ASN A 84 5.05 -8.03 -6.92
C ASN A 84 4.83 -7.98 -8.45
N GLY A 85 3.60 -8.04 -8.92
CA GLY A 85 3.28 -7.98 -10.34
C GLY A 85 3.53 -6.59 -10.93
N ALA A 86 4.22 -6.52 -12.09
CA ALA A 86 4.56 -5.25 -12.73
C ALA A 86 3.34 -4.35 -12.98
N ASP A 87 2.23 -4.93 -13.42
CA ASP A 87 0.98 -4.18 -13.65
C ASP A 87 0.34 -3.68 -12.35
N TYR A 88 0.53 -4.38 -11.23
CA TYR A 88 0.03 -3.98 -9.92
C TYR A 88 0.85 -2.81 -9.35
N ILE A 89 2.18 -2.91 -9.43
CA ILE A 89 3.10 -1.84 -9.05
C ILE A 89 2.83 -0.60 -9.92
N LYS A 90 2.62 -0.80 -11.23
CA LYS A 90 2.28 0.30 -12.14
C LYS A 90 0.97 0.99 -11.74
N LEU A 91 -0.08 0.25 -11.42
CA LEU A 91 -1.33 0.83 -10.95
C LEU A 91 -1.12 1.64 -9.67
N THR A 92 -0.35 1.13 -8.71
CA THR A 92 -0.03 1.85 -7.48
C THR A 92 0.75 3.14 -7.77
N GLN A 93 1.67 3.10 -8.76
CA GLN A 93 2.41 4.28 -9.21
C GLN A 93 1.49 5.30 -9.90
N ASP A 94 0.60 4.87 -10.77
CA ASP A 94 -0.35 5.74 -11.46
C ASP A 94 -1.29 6.46 -10.45
N ILE A 95 -1.71 5.76 -9.39
CA ILE A 95 -2.50 6.33 -8.29
C ILE A 95 -1.67 7.37 -7.52
N LEU A 96 -0.42 7.05 -7.17
CA LEU A 96 0.48 7.96 -6.47
C LEU A 96 0.78 9.20 -7.31
N ASP A 97 1.01 9.05 -8.60
CA ASP A 97 1.26 10.16 -9.52
C ASP A 97 0.06 11.10 -9.60
N ALA A 98 -1.16 10.54 -9.69
CA ALA A 98 -2.39 11.32 -9.67
C ALA A 98 -2.57 12.06 -8.34
N ALA A 99 -2.31 11.38 -7.20
CA ALA A 99 -2.41 11.97 -5.87
C ALA A 99 -1.45 13.14 -5.65
N VAL A 100 -0.19 13.00 -6.10
CA VAL A 100 0.83 14.06 -6.00
C VAL A 100 0.49 15.23 -6.93
N ALA A 101 0.09 14.95 -8.17
CA ALA A 101 -0.29 15.98 -9.13
C ALA A 101 -1.50 16.81 -8.66
N ALA A 102 -2.49 16.16 -8.05
CA ALA A 102 -3.67 16.82 -7.49
C ALA A 102 -3.42 17.43 -6.10
N LYS A 103 -2.29 17.14 -5.47
CA LYS A 103 -2.00 17.49 -4.06
C LYS A 103 -3.13 17.06 -3.12
N ALA A 104 -3.60 15.84 -3.28
CA ALA A 104 -4.71 15.28 -2.51
C ALA A 104 -4.40 15.28 -1.01
N LYS A 105 -5.39 15.64 -0.19
CA LYS A 105 -5.21 15.80 1.27
C LYS A 105 -5.91 14.71 2.08
N SER A 106 -6.54 13.76 1.40
CA SER A 106 -7.18 12.62 2.06
C SER A 106 -7.23 11.41 1.15
N LEU A 107 -7.38 10.23 1.75
CA LEU A 107 -7.60 8.99 1.02
C LEU A 107 -8.87 9.05 0.16
N ASP A 108 -9.92 9.69 0.66
CA ASP A 108 -11.19 9.82 -0.06
C ASP A 108 -11.03 10.70 -1.31
N GLU A 109 -10.25 11.78 -1.22
CA GLU A 109 -9.89 12.57 -2.40
C GLU A 109 -9.12 11.72 -3.42
N VAL A 110 -8.15 10.90 -2.98
CA VAL A 110 -7.39 10.03 -3.89
C VAL A 110 -8.31 9.04 -4.59
N LYS A 111 -9.28 8.45 -3.90
CA LYS A 111 -10.24 7.51 -4.48
C LYS A 111 -11.09 8.12 -5.60
N GLU A 112 -11.37 9.41 -5.54
CA GLU A 112 -12.18 10.14 -6.54
C GLU A 112 -11.36 10.67 -7.72
N LEU A 113 -10.03 10.58 -7.67
CA LEU A 113 -9.16 11.05 -8.76
C LEU A 113 -9.34 10.23 -10.04
N THR A 114 -8.91 10.85 -11.13
CA THR A 114 -8.83 10.24 -12.45
C THR A 114 -7.37 10.04 -12.83
N LEU A 115 -7.01 8.84 -13.26
CA LEU A 115 -5.69 8.49 -13.75
C LEU A 115 -5.42 9.14 -15.12
N ALA A 116 -4.17 9.12 -15.56
CA ALA A 116 -3.74 9.73 -16.82
C ALA A 116 -4.44 9.15 -18.06
N ASP A 117 -4.93 7.93 -18.00
CA ASP A 117 -5.70 7.27 -19.07
C ASP A 117 -7.21 7.62 -19.07
N GLY A 118 -7.65 8.47 -18.14
CA GLY A 118 -9.04 8.87 -17.99
C GLY A 118 -9.89 7.93 -17.11
N THR A 119 -9.31 6.87 -16.54
CA THR A 119 -10.03 5.93 -15.67
C THR A 119 -10.06 6.47 -14.24
N LYS A 120 -11.18 6.35 -13.53
CA LYS A 120 -11.23 6.67 -12.10
C LYS A 120 -10.40 5.69 -11.29
N VAL A 121 -9.75 6.15 -10.22
CA VAL A 121 -8.90 5.34 -9.34
C VAL A 121 -9.65 4.11 -8.82
N LEU A 122 -10.84 4.28 -8.27
CA LEU A 122 -11.64 3.14 -7.77
C LEU A 122 -11.99 2.14 -8.87
N ASP A 123 -12.34 2.62 -10.06
CA ASP A 123 -12.65 1.75 -11.20
C ASP A 123 -11.41 0.94 -11.64
N ALA A 124 -10.23 1.56 -11.64
CA ALA A 124 -8.97 0.88 -11.97
C ALA A 124 -8.61 -0.20 -10.94
N VAL A 125 -8.82 0.06 -9.64
CA VAL A 125 -8.62 -0.92 -8.57
C VAL A 125 -9.58 -2.10 -8.72
N VAL A 126 -10.88 -1.84 -8.96
CA VAL A 126 -11.89 -2.88 -9.18
C VAL A 126 -11.59 -3.70 -10.44
N ALA A 127 -11.18 -3.05 -11.53
CA ALA A 127 -10.80 -3.74 -12.76
C ALA A 127 -9.60 -4.67 -12.53
N ARG A 128 -8.59 -4.22 -11.79
CA ARG A 128 -7.42 -5.05 -11.44
C ARG A 128 -7.81 -6.23 -10.54
N SER A 129 -8.69 -6.03 -9.56
CA SER A 129 -9.28 -7.09 -8.74
C SER A 129 -9.98 -8.14 -9.61
N GLY A 130 -10.75 -7.71 -10.61
CA GLY A 130 -11.40 -8.61 -11.56
C GLY A 130 -10.42 -9.43 -12.41
N ILE A 131 -9.29 -8.85 -12.81
CA ILE A 131 -8.26 -9.51 -13.61
C ILE A 131 -7.52 -10.57 -12.82
N THR A 132 -7.10 -10.24 -11.61
CA THR A 132 -6.31 -11.13 -10.75
C THR A 132 -7.18 -12.13 -10.00
N GLY A 133 -8.46 -11.81 -9.81
CA GLY A 133 -9.36 -12.58 -8.96
C GLY A 133 -9.07 -12.41 -7.47
N GLU A 134 -8.33 -11.41 -7.04
CA GLU A 134 -8.05 -11.10 -5.63
C GLU A 134 -8.78 -9.85 -5.18
N LYS A 135 -9.09 -9.76 -3.86
CA LYS A 135 -9.52 -8.52 -3.25
C LYS A 135 -8.40 -7.51 -3.30
N MET A 136 -8.73 -6.27 -3.63
CA MET A 136 -7.82 -5.13 -3.56
C MET A 136 -8.45 -4.00 -2.78
N GLU A 137 -7.63 -3.32 -1.99
CA GLU A 137 -8.03 -2.18 -1.17
C GLU A 137 -7.00 -1.06 -1.26
N LEU A 138 -7.46 0.11 -1.66
CA LEU A 138 -6.72 1.36 -1.48
C LEU A 138 -7.11 1.91 -0.11
N ASP A 139 -6.31 1.63 0.94
CA ASP A 139 -6.63 1.99 2.32
C ASP A 139 -5.52 2.78 3.03
N GLY A 140 -4.35 2.87 2.42
CA GLY A 140 -3.23 3.63 2.95
C GLY A 140 -2.88 4.86 2.12
N TYR A 141 -3.00 6.03 2.74
CA TYR A 141 -2.59 7.31 2.18
C TYR A 141 -2.11 8.25 3.27
N ASN A 142 -0.95 8.88 3.03
CA ASN A 142 -0.45 9.98 3.84
C ASN A 142 0.26 10.99 2.95
N PHE A 143 0.29 12.24 3.38
CA PHE A 143 0.97 13.32 2.67
C PHE A 143 1.71 14.28 3.61
N ILE A 144 2.68 14.97 3.07
CA ILE A 144 3.40 16.09 3.72
C ILE A 144 3.51 17.22 2.69
N GLU A 145 3.15 18.45 3.08
CA GLU A 145 3.33 19.64 2.25
C GLU A 145 4.54 20.45 2.73
N GLY A 146 5.36 20.90 1.81
CA GLY A 146 6.48 21.80 2.08
C GLY A 146 7.78 21.40 1.40
N GLU A 147 8.82 22.14 1.73
CA GLU A 147 10.17 21.92 1.23
C GLU A 147 10.93 20.89 2.10
N ASN A 148 12.08 20.46 1.60
CA ASN A 148 13.03 19.58 2.31
C ASN A 148 12.41 18.25 2.77
N ILE A 149 11.60 17.62 1.92
CA ILE A 149 11.05 16.30 2.15
C ILE A 149 11.97 15.25 1.53
N SER A 150 12.44 14.30 2.34
CA SER A 150 13.16 13.11 1.92
C SER A 150 12.23 11.91 1.95
N THR A 151 12.34 11.07 0.93
CA THR A 151 11.56 9.83 0.79
C THR A 151 12.49 8.64 0.84
N TYR A 152 11.99 7.52 1.37
CA TYR A 152 12.72 6.26 1.41
C TYR A 152 11.80 5.08 1.16
N ASP A 153 12.20 4.23 0.21
CA ASP A 153 11.59 2.92 -0.04
C ASP A 153 12.57 1.84 0.42
N HIS A 154 12.18 1.06 1.41
CA HIS A 154 13.05 0.09 2.04
C HIS A 154 13.48 -1.02 1.10
N MET A 155 14.77 -1.03 0.75
CA MET A 155 15.41 -1.99 -0.18
C MET A 155 14.78 -2.02 -1.59
N GLY A 156 14.00 -1.02 -1.98
CA GLY A 156 13.26 -1.01 -3.25
C GLY A 156 12.22 -2.14 -3.38
N LYS A 157 11.72 -2.65 -2.25
CA LYS A 157 10.75 -3.75 -2.24
C LYS A 157 9.30 -3.31 -2.26
N HIS A 158 9.04 -2.02 -2.17
CA HIS A 158 7.70 -1.45 -2.21
C HIS A 158 6.74 -2.00 -1.13
N THR A 159 7.29 -2.38 0.03
CA THR A 159 6.51 -2.90 1.17
C THR A 159 6.54 -1.98 2.38
N LEU A 160 7.50 -1.07 2.44
CA LEU A 160 7.69 -0.10 3.50
C LEU A 160 8.32 1.16 2.94
N CYS A 161 7.58 2.26 2.99
CA CYS A 161 8.05 3.57 2.59
C CYS A 161 7.93 4.56 3.74
N THR A 162 8.82 5.55 3.77
CA THR A 162 8.79 6.65 4.74
C THR A 162 9.00 7.99 4.06
N MET A 163 8.47 9.03 4.68
CA MET A 163 8.73 10.43 4.34
C MET A 163 9.15 11.19 5.58
N VAL A 164 10.13 12.05 5.44
CA VAL A 164 10.60 12.94 6.51
C VAL A 164 10.77 14.34 5.97
N GLN A 165 10.18 15.32 6.64
CA GLN A 165 10.41 16.74 6.37
C GLN A 165 11.38 17.31 7.39
N THR A 166 12.36 18.08 6.93
CA THR A 166 13.31 18.79 7.78
C THR A 166 13.13 20.30 7.65
N ASN A 167 13.45 21.02 8.70
CA ASN A 167 13.39 22.49 8.72
C ASN A 167 14.55 23.19 7.99
N LYS A 168 15.47 22.40 7.46
CA LYS A 168 16.64 22.87 6.69
C LYS A 168 16.92 21.92 5.54
N ALA A 169 17.50 22.42 4.47
CA ALA A 169 18.06 21.59 3.42
C ALA A 169 19.23 20.76 3.99
N ALA A 170 19.02 19.46 4.13
CA ALA A 170 19.98 18.51 4.69
C ALA A 170 19.67 17.10 4.13
N GLU A 171 19.87 16.92 2.83
CA GLU A 171 19.40 15.74 2.09
C GLU A 171 19.94 14.42 2.65
N GLU A 172 21.25 14.32 2.91
CA GLU A 172 21.86 13.11 3.45
C GLU A 172 21.32 12.77 4.86
N GLN A 173 21.19 13.78 5.73
CA GLN A 173 20.70 13.59 7.09
C GLN A 173 19.19 13.25 7.09
N ALA A 174 18.41 13.91 6.25
CA ALA A 174 17.00 13.62 6.08
C ALA A 174 16.78 12.19 5.57
N HIS A 175 17.60 11.74 4.62
CA HIS A 175 17.56 10.35 4.12
C HIS A 175 17.95 9.36 5.22
N ALA A 176 18.99 9.62 5.99
CA ALA A 176 19.40 8.78 7.13
C ALA A 176 18.29 8.69 8.19
N ILE A 177 17.61 9.81 8.47
CA ILE A 177 16.44 9.84 9.38
C ILE A 177 15.28 9.01 8.79
N ALA A 178 14.99 9.14 7.50
CA ALA A 178 13.94 8.35 6.85
C ALA A 178 14.21 6.84 6.95
N MET A 179 15.47 6.41 6.81
CA MET A 179 15.90 5.02 7.05
C MET A 179 15.69 4.60 8.51
N GLN A 180 16.03 5.47 9.48
CA GLN A 180 15.81 5.19 10.90
C GLN A 180 14.32 5.09 11.23
N VAL A 181 13.48 5.96 10.67
CA VAL A 181 12.02 5.89 10.81
C VAL A 181 11.49 4.55 10.29
N ALA A 182 11.98 4.06 9.15
CA ALA A 182 11.61 2.75 8.63
C ALA A 182 12.02 1.60 9.58
N ALA A 183 13.22 1.69 10.16
CA ALA A 183 13.75 0.65 11.05
C ALA A 183 13.08 0.66 12.43
N MET A 184 12.93 1.84 13.02
CA MET A 184 12.51 2.00 14.42
C MET A 184 10.99 2.15 14.59
N LYS A 185 10.28 2.50 13.52
CA LYS A 185 8.82 2.71 13.52
C LYS A 185 8.34 3.59 14.68
N PRO A 186 8.88 4.82 14.82
CA PRO A 186 8.53 5.68 15.94
C PRO A 186 7.04 5.99 15.91
N MET A 187 6.41 5.96 17.09
CA MET A 187 4.98 6.25 17.25
C MET A 187 4.71 7.75 17.33
N PHE A 188 5.71 8.54 17.73
CA PHE A 188 5.59 9.97 17.98
C PHE A 188 6.73 10.73 17.32
N LEU A 189 6.49 11.98 16.95
CA LEU A 189 7.49 12.84 16.35
C LEU A 189 8.48 13.37 17.40
N ASP A 190 7.98 13.73 18.58
CA ASP A 190 8.74 14.30 19.68
C ASP A 190 8.08 13.98 21.03
N GLU A 191 8.76 14.35 22.12
CA GLU A 191 8.28 14.14 23.48
C GLU A 191 6.95 14.91 23.76
N ALA A 192 6.75 16.07 23.15
CA ALA A 192 5.55 16.87 23.33
C ALA A 192 4.31 16.22 22.71
N SER A 193 4.49 15.37 21.72
CA SER A 193 3.42 14.61 21.06
C SER A 193 2.95 13.39 21.89
N VAL A 194 3.70 12.98 22.92
CA VAL A 194 3.39 11.81 23.74
C VAL A 194 2.35 12.17 24.80
N SER A 195 1.20 11.48 24.80
CA SER A 195 0.18 11.72 25.83
C SER A 195 0.63 11.27 27.22
N GLN A 196 0.18 11.98 28.26
CA GLN A 196 0.50 11.61 29.64
C GLN A 196 -0.03 10.21 30.00
N GLU A 197 -1.18 9.84 29.47
CA GLU A 197 -1.76 8.51 29.65
C GLU A 197 -0.84 7.42 29.10
N PHE A 198 -0.30 7.61 27.89
CA PHE A 198 0.67 6.68 27.29
C PHE A 198 1.95 6.60 28.14
N ILE A 199 2.48 7.73 28.62
CA ILE A 199 3.66 7.76 29.50
C ILE A 199 3.42 6.98 30.79
N GLU A 200 2.25 7.13 31.40
CA GLU A 200 1.91 6.41 32.64
C GLU A 200 1.75 4.91 32.40
N GLU A 201 1.17 4.51 31.29
CA GLU A 201 1.02 3.11 30.92
C GLU A 201 2.39 2.46 30.66
N GLU A 202 3.25 3.10 29.91
CA GLU A 202 4.61 2.63 29.64
C GLU A 202 5.46 2.57 30.92
N LYS A 203 5.29 3.50 31.89
CA LYS A 203 5.93 3.42 33.21
C LYS A 203 5.49 2.19 33.98
N LYS A 204 4.19 1.83 33.96
CA LYS A 204 3.67 0.63 34.63
C LYS A 204 4.27 -0.63 34.02
N VAL A 205 4.28 -0.71 32.69
CA VAL A 205 4.88 -1.83 31.95
C VAL A 205 6.37 -1.98 32.27
N ALA A 206 7.11 -0.88 32.23
CA ALA A 206 8.54 -0.86 32.56
C ALA A 206 8.83 -1.27 34.00
N ALA A 207 8.02 -0.81 34.95
CA ALA A 207 8.16 -1.17 36.35
C ALA A 207 7.91 -2.69 36.57
N GLU A 208 6.86 -3.25 35.98
CA GLU A 208 6.55 -4.68 36.08
C GLU A 208 7.63 -5.54 35.43
N LYS A 209 8.12 -5.16 34.26
CA LYS A 209 9.22 -5.85 33.58
C LYS A 209 10.50 -5.84 34.41
N THR A 210 10.86 -4.69 34.96
CA THR A 210 12.03 -4.58 35.84
C THR A 210 11.91 -5.44 37.08
N LYS A 211 10.72 -5.49 37.70
CA LYS A 211 10.44 -6.36 38.84
C LYS A 211 10.62 -7.83 38.47
N GLN A 212 10.08 -8.28 37.36
CA GLN A 212 10.23 -9.66 36.87
C GLN A 212 11.68 -10.02 36.61
N GLU A 213 12.44 -9.13 35.95
CA GLU A 213 13.89 -9.33 35.72
C GLU A 213 14.69 -9.44 37.02
N LEU A 214 14.39 -8.60 38.00
CA LEU A 214 15.05 -8.66 39.31
C LEU A 214 14.73 -9.95 40.08
N VAL A 215 13.48 -10.37 40.04
CA VAL A 215 13.06 -11.65 40.64
C VAL A 215 13.76 -12.82 39.96
N GLN A 216 13.81 -12.84 38.63
CA GLN A 216 14.48 -13.91 37.90
C GLN A 216 15.97 -13.96 38.21
N LYS A 217 16.66 -12.80 38.22
CA LYS A 217 18.07 -12.72 38.62
C LYS A 217 18.32 -13.23 40.05
N ALA A 218 17.42 -12.93 40.98
CA ALA A 218 17.52 -13.40 42.33
C ALA A 218 17.32 -14.93 42.44
N VAL A 219 16.36 -15.47 41.68
CA VAL A 219 16.12 -16.93 41.59
C VAL A 219 17.33 -17.65 41.01
N ASP A 220 17.85 -17.15 39.87
CA ASP A 220 19.03 -17.73 39.20
C ASP A 220 20.26 -17.73 40.12
N ALA A 221 20.47 -16.64 40.86
CA ALA A 221 21.55 -16.52 41.82
C ALA A 221 21.39 -17.51 42.99
N ALA A 222 20.15 -17.72 43.47
CA ALA A 222 19.85 -18.69 44.53
C ALA A 222 20.04 -20.13 44.06
N LEU A 223 19.59 -20.46 42.84
CA LEU A 223 19.78 -21.80 42.25
C LEU A 223 21.26 -22.11 42.06
N LYS A 224 22.00 -21.17 41.52
CA LYS A 224 23.47 -21.29 41.33
C LYS A 224 24.17 -21.53 42.67
N LYS A 225 23.76 -20.83 43.74
CA LYS A 225 24.32 -21.00 45.09
C LYS A 225 23.96 -22.35 45.70
N ALA A 226 22.79 -22.90 45.33
CA ALA A 226 22.33 -24.20 45.74
C ALA A 226 22.92 -25.37 44.91
N GLY A 227 23.74 -25.08 43.87
CA GLY A 227 24.31 -26.12 43.01
C GLY A 227 23.30 -26.75 42.04
N ILE A 228 22.18 -26.08 41.79
CA ILE A 228 21.13 -26.52 40.86
C ILE A 228 21.34 -25.73 39.54
N ASN A 229 21.63 -26.45 38.46
CA ASN A 229 21.77 -25.87 37.11
C ASN A 229 20.47 -25.97 36.36
#